data_4e49614d9cce4b120887875541c082a6
#
_entry.id   4e49614d9cce4b120887875541c082a6
#
_cell.length_a   1.000
_cell.length_b   1.000
_cell.length_c   1.000
_cell.angle_alpha   90.00
_cell.angle_beta   90.00
_cell.angle_gamma   90.00
#
_symmetry.space_group_name_H-M   'P 1'
#
loop_
_entity.id
_entity.type
_entity.pdbx_description
1 polymer ?
#
loop_
_entity_poly.entity_id
_entity_poly.type
_entity_poly.pdbx_seq_one_letter_code
_entity_poly.pdbx_strand_id
1 'polypeptide(L)'
;MTFKRPRTPHYDDPVEVGKRLHAAREEAGLSQRELAFPGCSAAYISRIERGERIPSLQVMRELARRTGVGESALAYGTERLEVEVSRRVRDAEAAEAAGDREATARAYQALARAASRAAKQLTTT
;
A
#
# COMPACT_ATOMS: atom_id res chain seq x y z
N MET A 1 22.50 19.28 -25.89
CA MET A 1 22.14 18.70 -24.59
C MET A 1 20.98 17.74 -24.75
N THR A 2 21.18 16.53 -24.32
CA THR A 2 20.12 15.55 -24.46
C THR A 2 19.18 15.69 -23.28
N PHE A 3 17.95 16.10 -23.57
CA PHE A 3 16.94 16.17 -22.54
C PHE A 3 16.54 14.76 -22.13
N LYS A 4 16.86 14.41 -20.93
CA LYS A 4 16.44 13.12 -20.42
C LYS A 4 15.02 13.23 -19.88
N ARG A 5 14.11 12.66 -20.60
CA ARG A 5 12.73 12.63 -20.14
C ARG A 5 12.66 11.86 -18.83
N PRO A 6 12.07 12.45 -17.78
CA PRO A 6 11.90 11.70 -16.56
C PRO A 6 11.06 10.48 -16.86
N ARG A 7 11.52 9.35 -16.41
CA ARG A 7 10.76 8.11 -16.56
C ARG A 7 9.61 8.13 -15.59
N THR A 8 8.42 8.06 -16.12
CA THR A 8 7.24 7.92 -15.30
C THR A 8 6.64 6.54 -15.54
N PRO A 9 6.14 5.91 -14.54
CA PRO A 9 6.23 6.31 -13.15
C PRO A 9 7.59 5.96 -12.59
N HIS A 10 8.08 6.81 -11.73
CA HIS A 10 9.29 6.48 -11.00
C HIS A 10 8.87 5.67 -9.80
N TYR A 11 8.91 4.38 -9.96
CA TYR A 11 8.77 3.54 -8.79
C TYR A 11 10.01 3.71 -7.93
N ASP A 12 9.80 3.58 -6.66
CA ASP A 12 10.88 3.53 -5.71
C ASP A 12 11.76 2.31 -5.97
N ASP A 13 12.81 2.16 -5.19
CA ASP A 13 13.70 1.02 -5.25
C ASP A 13 12.89 -0.29 -5.29
N PRO A 14 13.23 -1.22 -6.22
CA PRO A 14 12.51 -2.49 -6.31
C PRO A 14 12.43 -3.26 -5.00
N VAL A 15 13.46 -3.18 -4.17
CA VAL A 15 13.48 -3.84 -2.87
C VAL A 15 12.41 -3.25 -1.96
N GLU A 16 12.30 -1.92 -1.95
CA GLU A 16 11.30 -1.24 -1.13
C GLU A 16 9.87 -1.53 -1.61
N VAL A 17 9.67 -1.52 -2.92
CA VAL A 17 8.37 -1.88 -3.50
C VAL A 17 8.00 -3.31 -3.11
N GLY A 18 8.97 -4.22 -3.17
CA GLY A 18 8.76 -5.61 -2.79
C GLY A 18 8.36 -5.77 -1.34
N LYS A 19 9.02 -5.05 -0.44
CA LYS A 19 8.67 -5.07 0.98
C LYS A 19 7.27 -4.55 1.24
N ARG A 20 6.88 -3.49 0.54
CA ARG A 20 5.54 -2.92 0.69
C ARG A 20 4.47 -3.88 0.19
N LEU A 21 4.72 -4.54 -0.94
CA LEU A 21 3.78 -5.53 -1.46
C LEU A 21 3.65 -6.70 -0.50
N HIS A 22 4.76 -7.20 0.02
CA HIS A 22 4.75 -8.29 0.98
C HIS A 22 3.91 -7.92 2.21
N ALA A 23 4.17 -6.75 2.78
CA ALA A 23 3.43 -6.27 3.95
C ALA A 23 1.94 -6.09 3.66
N ALA A 24 1.61 -5.51 2.51
CA ALA A 24 0.22 -5.29 2.10
C ALA A 24 -0.50 -6.62 1.91
N ARG A 25 0.17 -7.60 1.29
CA ARG A 25 -0.39 -8.93 1.08
C ARG A 25 -0.66 -9.63 2.40
N GLU A 26 0.31 -9.60 3.32
CA GLU A 26 0.14 -10.24 4.62
C GLU A 26 -0.95 -9.56 5.44
N GLU A 27 -1.01 -8.24 5.40
CA GLU A 27 -2.05 -7.49 6.10
C GLU A 27 -3.44 -7.81 5.54
N ALA A 28 -3.53 -8.07 4.23
CA ALA A 28 -4.78 -8.47 3.60
C ALA A 28 -5.13 -9.94 3.85
N GLY A 29 -4.22 -10.71 4.44
CA GLY A 29 -4.45 -12.12 4.74
C GLY A 29 -4.40 -13.01 3.51
N LEU A 30 -3.67 -12.60 2.47
CA LEU A 30 -3.61 -13.33 1.21
C LEU A 30 -2.28 -14.05 1.05
N SER A 31 -2.33 -15.27 0.50
CA SER A 31 -1.12 -15.93 0.02
C SER A 31 -0.71 -15.33 -1.33
N GLN A 32 0.50 -15.62 -1.77
CA GLN A 32 0.94 -15.20 -3.10
C GLN A 32 0.01 -15.77 -4.18
N ARG A 33 -0.41 -17.01 -3.99
CA ARG A 33 -1.32 -17.68 -4.93
C ARG A 33 -2.69 -17.01 -4.95
N GLU A 34 -3.20 -16.62 -3.79
CA GLU A 34 -4.49 -15.95 -3.71
C GLU A 34 -4.45 -14.54 -4.31
N LEU A 35 -3.31 -13.89 -4.22
CA LEU A 35 -3.14 -12.56 -4.81
C LEU A 35 -2.97 -12.61 -6.33
N ALA A 36 -2.54 -13.74 -6.88
CA ALA A 36 -2.27 -13.89 -8.31
C ALA A 36 -3.52 -13.66 -9.16
N PHE A 37 -3.31 -13.18 -10.38
CA PHE A 37 -4.38 -12.90 -11.33
C PHE A 37 -3.82 -13.07 -12.75
N PRO A 38 -4.67 -13.10 -13.79
CA PRO A 38 -4.17 -13.19 -15.16
C PRO A 38 -3.21 -12.05 -15.47
N GLY A 39 -2.00 -12.40 -15.89
CA GLY A 39 -0.94 -11.43 -16.13
C GLY A 39 0.02 -11.25 -14.98
N CYS A 40 -0.26 -11.85 -13.82
CA CYS A 40 0.63 -11.76 -12.66
C CYS A 40 0.54 -13.07 -11.85
N SER A 41 1.46 -13.99 -12.11
CA SER A 41 1.48 -15.28 -11.44
C SER A 41 2.02 -15.16 -10.01
N ALA A 42 1.78 -16.19 -9.20
CA ALA A 42 2.35 -16.26 -7.85
C ALA A 42 3.88 -16.19 -7.91
N ALA A 43 4.51 -16.81 -8.91
CA ALA A 43 5.96 -16.75 -9.08
C ALA A 43 6.41 -15.31 -9.37
N TYR A 44 5.65 -14.58 -10.17
CA TYR A 44 5.97 -13.18 -10.46
C TYR A 44 5.83 -12.33 -9.19
N ILE A 45 4.77 -12.54 -8.42
CA ILE A 45 4.58 -11.85 -7.14
C ILE A 45 5.77 -12.12 -6.22
N SER A 46 6.22 -13.37 -6.15
CA SER A 46 7.38 -13.73 -5.36
C SER A 46 8.63 -12.95 -5.78
N ARG A 47 8.84 -12.79 -7.09
CA ARG A 47 9.97 -12.03 -7.61
C ARG A 47 9.87 -10.55 -7.27
N ILE A 48 8.67 -9.99 -7.34
CA ILE A 48 8.46 -8.59 -6.94
C ILE A 48 8.80 -8.43 -5.46
N GLU A 49 8.30 -9.32 -4.62
CA GLU A 49 8.53 -9.25 -3.18
C GLU A 49 10.00 -9.39 -2.80
N ARG A 50 10.77 -10.10 -3.61
CA ARG A 50 12.21 -10.22 -3.39
C ARG A 50 13.04 -9.09 -3.99
N GLY A 51 12.39 -8.13 -4.63
CA GLY A 51 13.07 -7.00 -5.24
C GLY A 51 13.71 -7.32 -6.59
N GLU A 52 13.35 -8.43 -7.21
CA GLU A 52 13.94 -8.88 -8.48
C GLU A 52 13.20 -8.33 -9.70
N ARG A 53 11.99 -7.84 -9.51
CA ARG A 53 11.17 -7.33 -10.59
C ARG A 53 10.38 -6.12 -10.12
N ILE A 54 10.20 -5.18 -11.03
CA ILE A 54 9.28 -4.06 -10.84
C ILE A 54 8.06 -4.33 -11.70
N PRO A 55 6.86 -4.33 -11.12
CA PRO A 55 5.65 -4.56 -11.91
C PRO A 55 5.34 -3.36 -12.80
N SER A 56 4.65 -3.62 -13.90
CA SER A 56 4.11 -2.55 -14.74
C SER A 56 3.08 -1.75 -13.95
N LEU A 57 2.74 -0.57 -14.46
CA LEU A 57 1.73 0.27 -13.83
C LEU A 57 0.39 -0.46 -13.69
N GLN A 58 0.01 -1.20 -14.72
CA GLN A 58 -1.26 -1.94 -14.72
C GLN A 58 -1.27 -3.03 -13.67
N VAL A 59 -0.17 -3.77 -13.55
CA VAL A 59 -0.03 -4.81 -12.53
C VAL A 59 -0.04 -4.16 -11.14
N MET A 60 0.65 -3.05 -10.97
CA MET A 60 0.69 -2.33 -9.70
C MET A 60 -0.71 -1.89 -9.27
N ARG A 61 -1.51 -1.37 -10.19
CA ARG A 61 -2.88 -0.96 -9.90
C ARG A 61 -3.73 -2.12 -9.43
N GLU A 62 -3.60 -3.26 -10.09
CA GLU A 62 -4.39 -4.43 -9.71
C GLU A 62 -3.95 -5.00 -8.37
N LEU A 63 -2.64 -5.02 -8.10
CA LEU A 63 -2.12 -5.44 -6.81
C LEU A 63 -2.61 -4.52 -5.69
N ALA A 64 -2.61 -3.22 -5.94
CA ALA A 64 -3.11 -2.24 -4.98
C ALA A 64 -4.59 -2.49 -4.69
N ARG A 65 -5.38 -2.69 -5.73
CA ARG A 65 -6.81 -2.96 -5.59
C ARG A 65 -7.07 -4.22 -4.77
N ARG A 66 -6.34 -5.28 -5.06
CA ARG A 66 -6.55 -6.58 -4.40
C ARG A 66 -6.11 -6.57 -2.94
N THR A 67 -5.08 -5.81 -2.63
CA THR A 67 -4.59 -5.71 -1.25
C THR A 67 -5.28 -4.61 -0.45
N GLY A 68 -6.03 -3.74 -1.12
CA GLY A 68 -6.70 -2.63 -0.46
C GLY A 68 -5.79 -1.47 -0.08
N VAL A 69 -4.58 -1.45 -0.63
CA VAL A 69 -3.59 -0.39 -0.38
C VAL A 69 -3.63 0.58 -1.54
N GLY A 70 -3.39 1.85 -1.28
CA GLY A 70 -3.33 2.86 -2.34
C GLY A 70 -2.17 2.59 -3.29
N GLU A 71 -2.39 2.86 -4.58
CA GLU A 71 -1.36 2.68 -5.60
C GLU A 71 -0.09 3.46 -5.28
N SER A 72 -0.24 4.71 -4.86
CA SER A 72 0.91 5.55 -4.49
C SER A 72 1.65 5.02 -3.26
N ALA A 73 0.90 4.49 -2.29
CA ALA A 73 1.50 3.91 -1.10
C ALA A 73 2.35 2.69 -1.47
N LEU A 74 1.85 1.86 -2.38
CA LEU A 74 2.54 0.65 -2.80
C LEU A 74 3.78 0.99 -3.64
N ALA A 75 3.62 1.90 -4.60
CA ALA A 75 4.67 2.24 -5.55
C ALA A 75 5.77 3.13 -4.96
N TYR A 76 5.39 4.07 -4.11
CA TYR A 76 6.32 5.12 -3.63
C TYR A 76 6.44 5.18 -2.11
N GLY A 77 5.64 4.40 -1.40
CA GLY A 77 5.62 4.44 0.06
C GLY A 77 4.95 5.67 0.63
N THR A 78 4.33 6.48 -0.20
CA THR A 78 3.65 7.68 0.25
C THR A 78 2.20 7.65 -0.19
N GLU A 79 1.32 7.73 0.78
CA GLU A 79 -0.06 8.05 0.55
C GLU A 79 -0.23 9.48 1.03
N ARG A 80 -1.03 10.27 0.35
CA ARG A 80 -1.29 11.61 0.85
C ARG A 80 -1.83 11.49 2.27
N LEU A 81 -1.22 12.23 3.19
CA LEU A 81 -1.56 12.16 4.60
C LEU A 81 -3.04 12.35 4.85
N GLU A 82 -3.62 13.34 4.19
CA GLU A 82 -5.04 13.64 4.30
C GLU A 82 -5.91 12.49 3.81
N VAL A 83 -5.48 11.80 2.75
CA VAL A 83 -6.24 10.66 2.20
C VAL A 83 -6.16 9.48 3.15
N GLU A 84 -4.98 9.17 3.66
CA GLU A 84 -4.81 8.06 4.59
C GLU A 84 -5.60 8.30 5.88
N VAL A 85 -5.45 9.48 6.47
CA VAL A 85 -6.14 9.81 7.71
C VAL A 85 -7.65 9.77 7.50
N SER A 86 -8.14 10.37 6.40
CA SER A 86 -9.56 10.35 6.08
C SER A 86 -10.10 8.95 5.91
N ARG A 87 -9.35 8.08 5.25
CA ARG A 87 -9.73 6.67 5.08
C ARG A 87 -9.82 5.97 6.43
N ARG A 88 -8.83 6.18 7.29
CA ARG A 88 -8.83 5.56 8.62
C ARG A 88 -9.96 6.05 9.49
N VAL A 89 -10.33 7.32 9.36
CA VAL A 89 -11.50 7.87 10.06
C VAL A 89 -12.77 7.16 9.59
N ARG A 90 -12.93 7.01 8.29
CA ARG A 90 -14.12 6.33 7.75
C ARG A 90 -14.19 4.88 8.19
N ASP A 91 -13.05 4.19 8.24
CA ASP A 91 -12.98 2.81 8.71
C ASP A 91 -13.43 2.70 10.16
N ALA A 92 -12.95 3.62 11.01
CA ALA A 92 -13.31 3.64 12.41
C ALA A 92 -14.80 3.92 12.60
N GLU A 93 -15.34 4.90 11.87
CA GLU A 93 -16.75 5.22 11.92
C GLU A 93 -17.63 4.06 11.47
N ALA A 94 -17.21 3.37 10.40
CA ALA A 94 -17.96 2.22 9.89
C ALA A 94 -17.96 1.07 10.90
N ALA A 95 -16.83 0.79 11.55
CA ALA A 95 -16.74 -0.25 12.55
C ALA A 95 -17.61 0.09 13.77
N GLU A 96 -17.58 1.34 14.19
CA GLU A 96 -18.40 1.82 15.31
C GLU A 96 -19.88 1.70 15.00
N ALA A 97 -20.28 2.10 13.79
CA ALA A 97 -21.68 2.01 13.35
C ALA A 97 -22.15 0.55 13.28
N ALA A 98 -21.25 -0.38 12.95
CA ALA A 98 -21.55 -1.80 12.91
C ALA A 98 -21.65 -2.43 14.30
N GLY A 99 -21.24 -1.73 15.34
CA GLY A 99 -21.27 -2.23 16.71
C GLY A 99 -20.21 -3.27 17.03
N ASP A 100 -19.20 -3.40 16.19
CA ASP A 100 -18.11 -4.35 16.41
C ASP A 100 -17.01 -3.67 17.23
N ARG A 101 -16.97 -3.98 18.53
CA ARG A 101 -16.05 -3.36 19.46
C ARG A 101 -14.59 -3.64 19.13
N GLU A 102 -14.28 -4.87 18.75
CA GLU A 102 -12.91 -5.25 18.42
C GLU A 102 -12.45 -4.55 17.14
N ALA A 103 -13.28 -4.55 16.11
CA ALA A 103 -12.96 -3.87 14.87
C ALA A 103 -12.81 -2.38 15.09
N THR A 104 -13.67 -1.78 15.92
CA THR A 104 -13.60 -0.36 16.26
C THR A 104 -12.27 -0.04 16.94
N ALA A 105 -11.87 -0.86 17.93
CA ALA A 105 -10.60 -0.64 18.62
C ALA A 105 -9.42 -0.73 17.67
N ARG A 106 -9.41 -1.73 16.78
CA ARG A 106 -8.34 -1.87 15.78
C ARG A 106 -8.30 -0.70 14.82
N ALA A 107 -9.48 -0.23 14.41
CA ALA A 107 -9.57 0.89 13.46
C ALA A 107 -9.05 2.19 14.09
N TYR A 108 -9.39 2.45 15.35
CA TYR A 108 -8.88 3.63 16.05
C TYR A 108 -7.38 3.54 16.30
N GLN A 109 -6.86 2.35 16.60
CA GLN A 109 -5.42 2.15 16.74
C GLN A 109 -4.69 2.42 15.42
N ALA A 110 -5.25 1.95 14.30
CA ALA A 110 -4.70 2.21 12.98
C ALA A 110 -4.71 3.71 12.66
N LEU A 111 -5.80 4.39 13.01
CA LEU A 111 -5.92 5.83 12.82
C LEU A 111 -4.87 6.56 13.64
N ALA A 112 -4.68 6.17 14.89
CA ALA A 112 -3.67 6.80 15.77
C ALA A 112 -2.27 6.64 15.20
N ARG A 113 -1.95 5.46 14.65
CA ARG A 113 -0.65 5.22 14.02
C ARG A 113 -0.47 6.08 12.77
N ALA A 114 -1.51 6.18 11.95
CA ALA A 114 -1.46 7.01 10.73
C ALA A 114 -1.28 8.48 11.09
N ALA A 115 -2.00 8.96 12.10
CA ALA A 115 -1.89 10.34 12.56
C ALA A 115 -0.48 10.61 13.12
N SER A 116 0.10 9.67 13.84
CA SER A 116 1.46 9.81 14.35
C SER A 116 2.49 9.90 13.24
N ARG A 117 2.33 9.07 12.21
CA ARG A 117 3.22 9.12 11.04
C ARG A 117 3.09 10.46 10.32
N ALA A 118 1.87 10.94 10.18
CA ALA A 118 1.61 12.23 9.54
C ALA A 118 2.28 13.36 10.33
N ALA A 119 2.13 13.35 11.64
CA ALA A 119 2.74 14.36 12.50
C ALA A 119 4.27 14.35 12.36
N LYS A 120 4.88 13.16 12.34
CA LYS A 120 6.32 13.04 12.16
C LYS A 120 6.79 13.61 10.81
N GLN A 121 6.07 13.32 9.74
CA GLN A 121 6.44 13.83 8.43
C GLN A 121 6.36 15.35 8.37
N LEU A 122 5.38 15.93 9.02
CA LEU A 122 5.24 17.39 9.06
C LEU A 122 6.34 18.06 9.87
N THR A 123 6.92 17.36 10.84
CA THR A 123 7.95 17.93 11.71
C THR A 123 9.37 17.68 11.23
N THR A 124 9.57 16.77 10.28
CA THR A 124 10.91 16.39 9.81
C THR A 124 11.30 17.03 8.49
N THR A 125 10.48 17.86 7.91
CA THR A 125 10.80 18.56 6.66
C THR A 125 11.50 19.90 6.88
#